data_7b7fa2acf893388034d897d10d3cae48
#
_entry.id   7b7fa2acf893388034d897d10d3cae48
#
_cell.length_a   1.000
_cell.length_b   1.000
_cell.length_c   1.000
_cell.angle_alpha   90.00
_cell.angle_beta   90.00
_cell.angle_gamma   90.00
#
_symmetry.space_group_name_H-M   'P 1'
#
loop_
_entity.id
_entity.type
_entity.pdbx_description
1 polymer ?
#
loop_
_entity_poly.entity_id
_entity_poly.type
_entity_poly.pdbx_seq_one_letter_code
_entity_poly.pdbx_strand_id
1 'polypeptide(L)'
;LRPKVLQHFGSDVVFYSDVSDDPMSVGDQYFKSVKPYGLHTDAVTHINGYRPYKDIIIPIDLDKVEETHYVTFNQRYRGRATHFMRGRKIGSFANYANVIRHQSYEEYGVENIGHNEKDMLILEKIMPKHIPMSIYEGLSIEKILKWRPKDALIHDSSVLHAPTDFREQGAKFKTGITLHLMKADPTYNNR
;
A
#
# COMPACT_ATOMS: atom_id res chain seq x y z
N LEU A 1 -14.08 -6.58 -15.47
CA LEU A 1 -13.07 -6.83 -14.43
C LEU A 1 -13.71 -7.19 -13.08
N ARG A 2 -14.60 -6.33 -12.51
CA ARG A 2 -15.21 -6.51 -11.17
C ARG A 2 -15.84 -7.90 -10.95
N PRO A 3 -16.69 -8.46 -11.84
CA PRO A 3 -17.26 -9.80 -11.62
C PRO A 3 -16.22 -10.90 -11.48
N LYS A 4 -15.13 -10.84 -12.26
CA LYS A 4 -14.04 -11.82 -12.18
C LYS A 4 -13.26 -11.71 -10.86
N VAL A 5 -13.07 -10.50 -10.37
CA VAL A 5 -12.42 -10.26 -9.07
C VAL A 5 -13.26 -10.87 -7.95
N LEU A 6 -14.57 -10.57 -7.89
CA LEU A 6 -15.47 -11.13 -6.88
C LEU A 6 -15.57 -12.66 -6.97
N GLN A 7 -15.60 -13.21 -8.17
CA GLN A 7 -15.57 -14.67 -8.38
C GLN A 7 -14.31 -15.31 -7.79
N HIS A 8 -13.17 -14.62 -7.86
CA HIS A 8 -11.90 -15.12 -7.33
C HIS A 8 -11.80 -15.03 -5.81
N PHE A 9 -12.27 -13.94 -5.20
CA PHE A 9 -12.09 -13.68 -3.78
C PHE A 9 -13.24 -14.16 -2.89
N GLY A 10 -14.41 -14.45 -3.44
CA GLY A 10 -15.57 -14.97 -2.71
C GLY A 10 -16.71 -13.95 -2.56
N SER A 11 -17.87 -14.47 -2.16
CA SER A 11 -19.11 -13.69 -2.07
C SER A 11 -19.20 -12.75 -0.86
N ASP A 12 -18.30 -12.91 0.12
CA ASP A 12 -18.18 -12.07 1.31
C ASP A 12 -17.22 -10.87 1.10
N VAL A 13 -16.75 -10.70 -0.14
CA VAL A 13 -15.86 -9.60 -0.56
C VAL A 13 -16.63 -8.62 -1.43
N VAL A 14 -16.44 -7.34 -1.19
CA VAL A 14 -17.00 -6.23 -1.95
C VAL A 14 -15.92 -5.22 -2.29
N PHE A 15 -16.18 -4.32 -3.22
CA PHE A 15 -15.29 -3.18 -3.44
C PHE A 15 -15.58 -2.08 -2.42
N TYR A 16 -14.53 -1.38 -2.01
CA TYR A 16 -14.66 -0.24 -1.10
C TYR A 16 -15.66 0.79 -1.61
N SER A 17 -15.65 1.05 -2.91
CA SER A 17 -16.59 1.95 -3.59
C SER A 17 -18.06 1.53 -3.50
N ASP A 18 -18.36 0.26 -3.17
CA ASP A 18 -19.73 -0.22 -3.04
C ASP A 18 -20.31 0.00 -1.62
N VAL A 19 -19.44 0.25 -0.65
CA VAL A 19 -19.82 0.35 0.77
C VAL A 19 -19.49 1.70 1.39
N SER A 20 -18.78 2.56 0.67
CA SER A 20 -18.40 3.90 1.11
C SER A 20 -19.37 4.95 0.55
N ASP A 21 -19.96 5.72 1.45
CA ASP A 21 -20.79 6.90 1.10
C ASP A 21 -19.97 8.18 0.92
N ASP A 22 -18.64 8.10 1.10
CA ASP A 22 -17.75 9.25 0.96
C ASP A 22 -17.39 9.45 -0.53
N PRO A 23 -17.91 10.51 -1.20
CA PRO A 23 -17.59 10.78 -2.60
C PRO A 23 -16.11 11.14 -2.83
N MET A 24 -15.40 11.50 -1.77
CA MET A 24 -13.93 11.72 -1.78
C MET A 24 -13.17 10.47 -1.40
N SER A 25 -13.88 9.34 -1.20
CA SER A 25 -13.24 8.09 -0.83
C SER A 25 -12.31 7.62 -1.95
N VAL A 26 -11.18 7.12 -1.52
CA VAL A 26 -10.16 6.51 -2.37
C VAL A 26 -10.68 5.14 -2.81
N GLY A 27 -11.74 5.14 -3.63
CA GLY A 27 -12.26 3.93 -4.24
C GLY A 27 -11.41 3.44 -5.40
N ASP A 28 -12.01 2.69 -6.31
CA ASP A 28 -11.36 2.24 -7.52
C ASP A 28 -10.78 3.44 -8.29
N GLN A 29 -9.47 3.62 -8.25
CA GLN A 29 -8.82 4.82 -8.77
C GLN A 29 -7.92 4.52 -9.95
N TYR A 30 -8.12 5.27 -11.04
CA TYR A 30 -7.07 5.53 -11.99
C TYR A 30 -6.11 6.56 -11.41
N PHE A 31 -4.82 6.26 -11.43
CA PHE A 31 -3.79 7.19 -11.00
C PHE A 31 -2.71 7.40 -12.05
N LYS A 32 -2.13 8.59 -12.04
CA LYS A 32 -0.90 8.93 -12.75
C LYS A 32 0.11 9.50 -11.77
N SER A 33 1.21 8.78 -11.56
CA SER A 33 2.32 9.22 -10.72
C SER A 33 3.45 9.74 -11.59
N VAL A 34 3.87 10.98 -11.35
CA VAL A 34 5.07 11.60 -11.95
C VAL A 34 6.25 11.59 -10.99
N LYS A 35 6.02 11.15 -9.76
CA LYS A 35 7.01 11.03 -8.70
C LYS A 35 6.68 9.79 -7.87
N PRO A 36 7.67 8.96 -7.49
CA PRO A 36 7.42 7.82 -6.63
C PRO A 36 6.79 8.24 -5.30
N TYR A 37 5.78 7.50 -4.86
CA TYR A 37 5.17 7.67 -3.56
C TYR A 37 6.12 7.19 -2.46
N GLY A 38 5.92 7.71 -1.25
CA GLY A 38 6.62 7.23 -0.06
C GLY A 38 6.04 5.93 0.48
N LEU A 39 6.62 5.50 1.58
CA LEU A 39 6.18 4.34 2.35
C LEU A 39 4.78 4.57 2.92
N HIS A 40 3.83 3.64 2.69
CA HIS A 40 2.44 3.76 3.13
C HIS A 40 1.75 2.39 3.20
N THR A 41 0.53 2.38 3.72
CA THR A 41 -0.45 1.30 3.56
C THR A 41 -1.68 1.86 2.85
N ASP A 42 -2.38 1.01 2.13
CA ASP A 42 -3.66 1.36 1.50
C ASP A 42 -4.86 0.98 2.39
N ALA A 43 -4.60 0.63 3.66
CA ALA A 43 -5.63 0.27 4.59
C ALA A 43 -6.62 1.42 4.80
N VAL A 44 -7.82 1.26 4.28
CA VAL A 44 -8.97 2.12 4.56
C VAL A 44 -9.60 1.74 5.90
N THR A 45 -10.41 2.61 6.47
CA THR A 45 -11.13 2.32 7.71
C THR A 45 -12.18 1.23 7.52
N HIS A 46 -12.53 0.54 8.61
CA HIS A 46 -13.75 -0.28 8.65
C HIS A 46 -14.96 0.59 8.33
N ILE A 47 -15.85 0.07 7.52
CA ILE A 47 -17.06 0.78 7.10
C ILE A 47 -18.22 -0.21 6.95
N ASN A 48 -19.39 0.14 7.51
CA ASN A 48 -20.63 -0.61 7.31
C ASN A 48 -20.53 -2.14 7.50
N GLY A 49 -19.77 -2.59 8.50
CA GLY A 49 -19.58 -4.03 8.77
C GLY A 49 -18.54 -4.71 7.89
N TYR A 50 -17.73 -3.95 7.16
CA TYR A 50 -16.64 -4.46 6.34
C TYR A 50 -15.29 -3.95 6.84
N ARG A 51 -14.26 -4.80 6.72
CA ARG A 51 -12.86 -4.46 7.00
C ARG A 51 -12.01 -4.46 5.73
N PRO A 52 -10.91 -3.68 5.68
CA PRO A 52 -9.93 -3.77 4.61
C PRO A 52 -9.44 -5.21 4.42
N TYR A 53 -9.29 -5.62 3.17
CA TYR A 53 -8.90 -6.99 2.86
C TYR A 53 -7.71 -7.07 1.91
N LYS A 54 -7.91 -6.75 0.64
CA LYS A 54 -6.86 -6.79 -0.38
C LYS A 54 -6.88 -5.54 -1.23
N ASP A 55 -5.69 -5.16 -1.70
CA ASP A 55 -5.54 -4.18 -2.76
C ASP A 55 -5.05 -4.87 -4.02
N ILE A 56 -5.60 -4.46 -5.16
CA ILE A 56 -5.22 -4.91 -6.48
C ILE A 56 -4.72 -3.70 -7.24
N ILE A 57 -3.45 -3.71 -7.61
CA ILE A 57 -2.86 -2.68 -8.46
C ILE A 57 -2.70 -3.26 -9.85
N ILE A 58 -3.28 -2.59 -10.83
CA ILE A 58 -3.21 -2.97 -12.25
C ILE A 58 -2.36 -1.93 -12.98
N PRO A 59 -1.10 -2.24 -13.27
CA PRO A 59 -0.25 -1.39 -14.11
C PRO A 59 -0.83 -1.21 -15.51
N ILE A 60 -0.90 0.05 -15.99
CA ILE A 60 -1.40 0.35 -17.33
C ILE A 60 -0.27 0.78 -18.25
N ASP A 61 0.55 1.74 -17.79
CA ASP A 61 1.61 2.32 -18.60
C ASP A 61 2.77 2.79 -17.72
N LEU A 62 3.98 2.68 -18.25
CA LEU A 62 5.22 3.05 -17.59
C LEU A 62 6.13 3.82 -18.56
N ASP A 63 5.54 4.82 -19.26
CA ASP A 63 6.25 5.63 -20.26
C ASP A 63 7.05 4.73 -21.24
N LYS A 64 8.39 4.82 -21.24
CA LYS A 64 9.29 4.08 -22.15
C LYS A 64 9.97 2.89 -21.51
N VAL A 65 9.61 2.55 -20.28
CA VAL A 65 10.23 1.49 -19.48
C VAL A 65 9.30 0.29 -19.42
N GLU A 66 9.84 -0.92 -19.56
CA GLU A 66 9.03 -2.14 -19.57
C GLU A 66 8.52 -2.54 -18.18
N GLU A 67 9.35 -2.36 -17.16
CA GLU A 67 9.01 -2.68 -15.76
C GLU A 67 9.72 -1.76 -14.76
N THR A 68 9.10 -1.59 -13.61
CA THR A 68 9.72 -1.08 -12.38
C THR A 68 9.41 -2.03 -11.24
N HIS A 69 9.68 -1.64 -10.01
CA HIS A 69 9.46 -2.51 -8.86
C HIS A 69 8.60 -1.84 -7.79
N TYR A 70 8.08 -2.70 -6.92
CA TYR A 70 7.23 -2.39 -5.81
C TYR A 70 7.66 -3.25 -4.63
N VAL A 71 7.99 -2.62 -3.52
CA VAL A 71 8.52 -3.31 -2.34
C VAL A 71 7.44 -3.42 -1.31
N THR A 72 7.21 -4.63 -0.79
CA THR A 72 6.40 -4.86 0.40
C THR A 72 7.30 -5.20 1.58
N PHE A 73 6.88 -4.75 2.76
CA PHE A 73 7.62 -4.96 4.00
C PHE A 73 6.85 -5.92 4.92
N ASN A 74 7.56 -6.54 5.84
CA ASN A 74 7.00 -7.50 6.79
C ASN A 74 6.08 -6.91 7.85
N GLN A 75 5.83 -5.61 7.82
CA GLN A 75 4.92 -4.94 8.73
C GLN A 75 3.52 -4.78 8.15
N ARG A 76 2.53 -4.88 9.02
CA ARG A 76 1.10 -4.76 8.73
C ARG A 76 0.49 -3.70 9.62
N TYR A 77 -0.53 -3.05 9.09
CA TYR A 77 -1.34 -2.09 9.83
C TYR A 77 -2.83 -2.41 9.63
N ARG A 78 -3.60 -2.53 10.72
CA ARG A 78 -5.05 -2.67 10.70
C ARG A 78 -5.69 -1.48 11.36
N GLY A 79 -6.75 -0.97 10.80
CA GLY A 79 -7.57 0.04 11.43
C GLY A 79 -7.29 1.43 10.93
N ARG A 80 -7.27 2.40 11.80
CA ARG A 80 -7.48 3.82 11.49
C ARG A 80 -6.30 4.56 10.79
N ALA A 81 -5.50 3.89 9.97
CA ALA A 81 -4.35 4.51 9.27
C ALA A 81 -4.75 5.76 8.48
N THR A 82 -5.93 5.76 7.87
CA THR A 82 -6.44 6.91 7.13
C THR A 82 -6.74 8.12 8.02
N HIS A 83 -7.03 7.94 9.30
CA HIS A 83 -7.20 9.05 10.24
C HIS A 83 -5.89 9.82 10.50
N PHE A 84 -4.77 9.13 10.46
CA PHE A 84 -3.45 9.77 10.58
C PHE A 84 -3.10 10.59 9.35
N MET A 85 -3.55 10.16 8.16
CA MET A 85 -3.36 10.92 6.92
C MET A 85 -4.23 12.17 6.86
N ARG A 86 -5.46 12.13 7.38
CA ARG A 86 -6.40 13.28 7.35
C ARG A 86 -6.09 14.35 8.39
N GLY A 87 -5.56 14.00 9.55
CA GLY A 87 -5.41 14.90 10.69
C GLY A 87 -4.05 15.58 10.81
N ARG A 88 -3.04 15.16 10.08
CA ARG A 88 -1.71 15.75 10.14
C ARG A 88 -1.34 16.40 8.82
N LYS A 89 -0.94 17.67 8.86
CA LYS A 89 -0.10 18.24 7.81
C LYS A 89 1.08 17.28 7.69
N ILE A 90 1.12 16.52 6.60
CA ILE A 90 2.21 15.59 6.31
C ILE A 90 3.44 16.45 6.08
N GLY A 91 4.08 16.88 7.16
CA GLY A 91 5.29 17.68 7.14
C GLY A 91 6.51 16.87 6.78
N SER A 92 6.49 15.56 7.05
CA SER A 92 7.56 14.66 6.64
C SER A 92 7.06 13.22 6.50
N PHE A 93 7.49 12.53 5.48
CA PHE A 93 7.26 11.08 5.31
C PHE A 93 7.82 10.26 6.47
N ALA A 94 8.91 10.74 7.11
CA ALA A 94 9.50 10.08 8.27
C ALA A 94 8.51 9.97 9.44
N ASN A 95 7.78 11.03 9.76
CA ASN A 95 6.78 11.00 10.81
C ASN A 95 5.63 10.05 10.51
N TYR A 96 5.21 10.00 9.24
CA TYR A 96 4.17 9.07 8.80
C TYR A 96 4.62 7.61 8.93
N ALA A 97 5.78 7.27 8.42
CA ALA A 97 6.32 5.92 8.49
C ALA A 97 6.55 5.46 9.93
N ASN A 98 7.05 6.34 10.80
CA ASN A 98 7.26 6.03 12.21
C ASN A 98 5.93 5.76 12.94
N VAL A 99 4.91 6.57 12.67
CA VAL A 99 3.59 6.37 13.25
C VAL A 99 3.00 5.02 12.82
N ILE A 100 3.07 4.69 11.53
CA ILE A 100 2.58 3.41 11.01
C ILE A 100 3.33 2.24 11.64
N ARG A 101 4.65 2.30 11.75
CA ARG A 101 5.46 1.24 12.36
C ARG A 101 5.08 1.00 13.81
N HIS A 102 4.97 2.05 14.60
CA HIS A 102 4.61 1.92 16.01
C HIS A 102 3.22 1.29 16.18
N GLN A 103 2.26 1.75 15.42
CA GLN A 103 0.90 1.22 15.52
C GLN A 103 0.79 -0.21 15.00
N SER A 104 1.48 -0.54 13.91
CA SER A 104 1.56 -1.92 13.44
C SER A 104 2.16 -2.83 14.49
N TYR A 105 3.20 -2.38 15.14
CA TYR A 105 3.89 -3.14 16.18
C TYR A 105 3.02 -3.39 17.40
N GLU A 106 2.34 -2.37 17.91
CA GLU A 106 1.45 -2.49 19.07
C GLU A 106 0.20 -3.30 18.78
N GLU A 107 -0.40 -3.11 17.63
CA GLU A 107 -1.69 -3.72 17.29
C GLU A 107 -1.57 -5.18 16.85
N TYR A 108 -0.44 -5.58 16.29
CA TYR A 108 -0.27 -6.94 15.75
C TYR A 108 0.74 -7.79 16.50
N GLY A 109 1.43 -7.26 17.47
CA GLY A 109 2.52 -7.99 18.12
C GLY A 109 3.57 -8.49 17.13
N VAL A 110 3.74 -7.80 15.99
CA VAL A 110 4.82 -8.09 15.06
C VAL A 110 6.12 -7.78 15.77
N GLU A 111 6.86 -8.81 16.12
CA GLU A 111 8.18 -8.66 16.73
C GLU A 111 9.04 -7.74 15.87
N ASN A 112 9.76 -6.85 16.51
CA ASN A 112 10.73 -6.00 15.85
C ASN A 112 11.81 -6.90 15.28
N ILE A 113 11.65 -7.26 14.01
CA ILE A 113 12.66 -8.00 13.28
C ILE A 113 13.81 -7.01 13.12
N GLY A 114 14.85 -7.21 13.88
CA GLY A 114 15.97 -6.30 14.03
C GLY A 114 16.51 -5.80 12.70
N HIS A 115 17.30 -4.76 12.77
CA HIS A 115 17.94 -4.10 11.63
C HIS A 115 18.55 -5.11 10.66
N ASN A 116 18.00 -5.18 9.44
CA ASN A 116 18.51 -6.07 8.40
C ASN A 116 19.41 -5.26 7.47
N GLU A 117 20.72 -5.32 7.72
CA GLU A 117 21.72 -4.58 6.92
C GLU A 117 21.65 -4.90 5.43
N LYS A 118 21.37 -6.16 5.06
CA LYS A 118 21.24 -6.55 3.64
C LYS A 118 20.08 -5.84 2.98
N ASP A 119 18.94 -5.77 3.65
CA ASP A 119 17.77 -5.09 3.11
C ASP A 119 18.03 -3.61 2.97
N MET A 120 18.70 -2.97 3.94
CA MET A 120 19.06 -1.56 3.82
C MET A 120 19.96 -1.29 2.62
N LEU A 121 20.95 -2.13 2.34
CA LEU A 121 21.82 -2.00 1.15
C LEU A 121 21.05 -2.16 -0.16
N ILE A 122 20.00 -2.98 -0.18
CA ILE A 122 19.11 -3.12 -1.35
C ILE A 122 18.27 -1.86 -1.49
N LEU A 123 17.63 -1.41 -0.40
CA LEU A 123 16.75 -0.24 -0.39
C LEU A 123 17.49 1.03 -0.80
N GLU A 124 18.72 1.23 -0.37
CA GLU A 124 19.56 2.36 -0.79
C GLU A 124 19.73 2.46 -2.31
N LYS A 125 19.73 1.31 -2.99
CA LYS A 125 19.92 1.25 -4.45
C LYS A 125 18.63 1.48 -5.23
N ILE A 126 17.48 1.06 -4.68
CA ILE A 126 16.23 1.00 -5.45
C ILE A 126 15.18 2.02 -5.02
N MET A 127 15.28 2.56 -3.80
CA MET A 127 14.27 3.48 -3.28
C MET A 127 14.52 4.93 -3.72
N PRO A 128 13.46 5.74 -3.77
CA PRO A 128 13.57 7.13 -4.23
C PRO A 128 14.51 7.96 -3.36
N LYS A 129 15.53 8.58 -3.95
CA LYS A 129 16.55 9.41 -3.27
C LYS A 129 16.00 10.63 -2.53
N HIS A 130 14.79 11.09 -2.90
CA HIS A 130 14.13 12.19 -2.21
C HIS A 130 13.42 11.78 -0.90
N ILE A 131 13.43 10.49 -0.59
CA ILE A 131 12.86 9.93 0.63
C ILE A 131 14.03 9.51 1.55
N PRO A 132 14.10 10.05 2.77
CA PRO A 132 15.17 9.71 3.70
C PRO A 132 15.21 8.20 4.00
N MET A 133 16.37 7.59 3.94
CA MET A 133 16.55 6.15 4.21
C MET A 133 16.15 5.76 5.65
N SER A 134 16.23 6.70 6.60
CA SER A 134 15.77 6.48 7.98
C SER A 134 14.29 6.04 8.11
N ILE A 135 13.48 6.30 7.09
CA ILE A 135 12.09 5.83 7.03
C ILE A 135 12.01 4.31 6.98
N TYR A 136 12.99 3.67 6.37
CA TYR A 136 13.04 2.21 6.18
C TYR A 136 13.78 1.48 7.30
N GLU A 137 14.40 2.19 8.25
CA GLU A 137 15.09 1.57 9.37
C GLU A 137 14.17 0.65 10.17
N GLY A 138 14.65 -0.56 10.48
CA GLY A 138 13.88 -1.58 11.21
C GLY A 138 12.81 -2.29 10.38
N LEU A 139 12.71 -2.02 9.07
CA LEU A 139 11.87 -2.78 8.16
C LEU A 139 12.68 -3.88 7.49
N SER A 140 12.04 -5.02 7.24
CA SER A 140 12.58 -6.09 6.41
C SER A 140 11.76 -6.21 5.14
N ILE A 141 12.47 -6.42 4.02
CA ILE A 141 11.83 -6.66 2.73
C ILE A 141 11.11 -8.00 2.79
N GLU A 142 9.80 -8.00 2.55
CA GLU A 142 9.04 -9.23 2.37
C GLU A 142 9.11 -9.70 0.93
N LYS A 143 8.85 -8.77 -0.02
CA LYS A 143 8.89 -9.05 -1.45
C LYS A 143 9.30 -7.81 -2.24
N ILE A 144 9.99 -8.05 -3.35
CA ILE A 144 10.18 -7.08 -4.42
C ILE A 144 9.38 -7.59 -5.61
N LEU A 145 8.29 -6.93 -5.91
CA LEU A 145 7.36 -7.29 -6.97
C LEU A 145 7.63 -6.48 -8.23
N LYS A 146 7.48 -7.09 -9.38
CA LYS A 146 7.54 -6.39 -10.67
C LYS A 146 6.25 -5.60 -10.86
N TRP A 147 6.39 -4.34 -11.17
CA TRP A 147 5.31 -3.46 -11.58
C TRP A 147 5.43 -3.29 -13.11
N ARG A 148 4.64 -4.05 -13.85
CA ARG A 148 4.72 -4.17 -15.30
C ARG A 148 3.32 -4.10 -15.91
N PRO A 149 3.12 -3.31 -16.98
CA PRO A 149 1.85 -3.31 -17.71
C PRO A 149 1.39 -4.71 -18.09
N LYS A 150 0.10 -4.99 -17.93
CA LYS A 150 -0.60 -6.28 -18.12
C LYS A 150 -0.49 -7.27 -16.95
N ASP A 151 0.30 -6.98 -15.93
CA ASP A 151 0.29 -7.74 -14.68
C ASP A 151 -0.78 -7.20 -13.71
N ALA A 152 -1.01 -7.92 -12.62
CA ALA A 152 -1.75 -7.44 -11.47
C ALA A 152 -0.95 -7.75 -10.20
N LEU A 153 -0.79 -6.75 -9.34
CA LEU A 153 -0.18 -6.89 -8.03
C LEU A 153 -1.30 -7.01 -7.00
N ILE A 154 -1.24 -8.05 -6.18
CA ILE A 154 -2.26 -8.28 -5.14
C ILE A 154 -1.54 -8.44 -3.80
N HIS A 155 -1.95 -7.65 -2.82
CA HIS A 155 -1.44 -7.74 -1.46
C HIS A 155 -2.52 -7.45 -0.42
N ASP A 156 -2.25 -7.72 0.85
CA ASP A 156 -3.12 -7.29 1.94
C ASP A 156 -3.13 -5.77 2.04
N SER A 157 -4.28 -5.14 2.21
CA SER A 157 -4.41 -3.68 2.37
C SER A 157 -3.58 -3.15 3.54
N SER A 158 -3.33 -4.00 4.54
CA SER A 158 -2.54 -3.66 5.72
C SER A 158 -1.02 -3.70 5.50
N VAL A 159 -0.55 -4.22 4.36
CA VAL A 159 0.90 -4.33 4.08
C VAL A 159 1.53 -2.97 3.91
N LEU A 160 2.59 -2.72 4.66
CA LEU A 160 3.44 -1.56 4.45
C LEU A 160 4.24 -1.74 3.16
N HIS A 161 4.19 -0.75 2.27
CA HIS A 161 4.78 -0.87 0.94
C HIS A 161 5.24 0.48 0.35
N ALA A 162 6.04 0.41 -0.69
CA ALA A 162 6.48 1.58 -1.46
C ALA A 162 6.90 1.21 -2.89
N PRO A 163 6.68 2.07 -3.89
CA PRO A 163 7.28 1.93 -5.21
C PRO A 163 8.76 2.27 -5.18
N THR A 164 9.54 1.62 -6.03
CA THR A 164 10.93 2.02 -6.30
C THR A 164 11.00 3.27 -7.20
N ASP A 165 12.19 3.84 -7.39
CA ASP A 165 12.31 5.03 -8.23
C ASP A 165 12.30 4.69 -9.72
N PHE A 166 11.13 4.69 -10.32
CA PHE A 166 10.95 4.46 -11.75
C PHE A 166 11.63 5.52 -12.63
N ARG A 167 11.90 6.72 -12.09
CA ARG A 167 12.55 7.81 -12.83
C ARG A 167 14.04 7.53 -13.06
N GLU A 168 14.71 6.88 -12.10
CA GLU A 168 16.09 6.43 -12.28
C GLU A 168 16.21 5.36 -13.38
N GLN A 169 15.12 4.68 -13.69
CA GLN A 169 15.04 3.74 -14.80
C GLN A 169 14.68 4.41 -16.14
N GLY A 170 14.42 5.71 -16.13
CA GLY A 170 14.13 6.51 -17.33
C GLY A 170 12.65 6.80 -17.58
N ALA A 171 11.73 6.29 -16.76
CA ALA A 171 10.31 6.60 -16.89
C ALA A 171 9.97 7.99 -16.32
N LYS A 172 9.19 8.78 -17.04
CA LYS A 172 8.72 10.10 -16.57
C LYS A 172 7.46 10.00 -15.73
N PHE A 173 6.67 8.96 -15.94
CA PHE A 173 5.43 8.71 -15.21
C PHE A 173 5.12 7.21 -15.22
N LYS A 174 4.23 6.82 -14.33
CA LYS A 174 3.53 5.54 -14.37
C LYS A 174 2.03 5.77 -14.16
N THR A 175 1.22 4.93 -14.78
CA THR A 175 -0.22 4.93 -14.63
C THR A 175 -0.75 3.55 -14.27
N GLY A 176 -1.78 3.51 -13.47
CA GLY A 176 -2.41 2.27 -13.06
C GLY A 176 -3.81 2.48 -12.52
N ILE A 177 -4.44 1.38 -12.17
CA ILE A 177 -5.71 1.36 -11.42
C ILE A 177 -5.43 0.66 -10.10
N THR A 178 -5.92 1.22 -9.01
CA THR A 178 -5.98 0.55 -7.71
C THR A 178 -7.43 0.21 -7.39
N LEU A 179 -7.66 -1.03 -6.98
CA LEU A 179 -8.95 -1.52 -6.51
C LEU A 179 -8.79 -1.92 -5.04
N HIS A 180 -9.63 -1.37 -4.18
CA HIS A 180 -9.63 -1.69 -2.76
C HIS A 180 -10.77 -2.66 -2.45
N LEU A 181 -10.43 -3.86 -1.97
CA LEU A 181 -11.38 -4.88 -1.58
C LEU A 181 -11.61 -4.86 -0.06
N MET A 182 -12.86 -4.97 0.29
CA MET A 182 -13.33 -5.09 1.65
C MET A 182 -13.92 -6.47 1.88
N LYS A 183 -13.79 -6.98 3.09
CA LYS A 183 -14.35 -8.28 3.50
C LYS A 183 -15.31 -8.08 4.65
N ALA A 184 -16.43 -8.78 4.63
CA ALA A 184 -17.39 -8.77 5.74
C ALA A 184 -16.69 -9.10 7.07
N ASP A 185 -16.96 -8.30 8.09
CA ASP A 185 -16.43 -8.48 9.45
C ASP A 185 -17.58 -8.74 10.43
N PRO A 186 -17.87 -10.02 10.74
CA PRO A 186 -18.97 -10.35 11.63
C PRO A 186 -18.77 -9.84 13.07
N THR A 187 -17.57 -9.45 13.42
CA THR A 187 -17.25 -8.93 14.76
C THR A 187 -17.48 -7.43 14.90
N TYR A 188 -17.72 -6.73 13.80
CA TYR A 188 -17.86 -5.27 13.77
C TYR A 188 -19.06 -4.75 14.58
N ASN A 189 -20.17 -5.49 14.58
CA ASN A 189 -21.40 -5.09 15.26
C ASN A 189 -21.37 -5.33 16.79
N ASN A 190 -20.30 -5.90 17.30
CA ASN A 190 -20.13 -6.24 18.74
C ASN A 190 -19.18 -5.27 19.47
N ARG A 191 -18.89 -4.10 18.91
CA ARG A 191 -18.02 -3.08 19.51
C ARG A 191 -18.71 -1.75 19.73
#